data_14cc22325d84d77dfd31a4b50cec50d8
#
_entry.id   14cc22325d84d77dfd31a4b50cec50d8
#
_cell.length_a   1.000
_cell.length_b   1.000
_cell.length_c   1.000
_cell.angle_alpha   90.00
_cell.angle_beta   90.00
_cell.angle_gamma   90.00
#
_symmetry.space_group_name_H-M   'P 1'
#
loop_
_entity.id
_entity.type
_entity.pdbx_description
1 polymer ?
#
loop_
_entity_poly.entity_id
_entity_poly.type
_entity_poly.pdbx_seq_one_letter_code
_entity_poly.pdbx_strand_id
1 'polypeptide(L)'
;MMSGITMNFSWLYTMIKIGQFEKALGDIEIAYNYSQEKELKFLASTLQSIKNKVLKNPGSLSAELQQILLPVVSSLPKFRNLLLECDKDGPKYCSIVPLHSSMDVTYSPERISLSSSALHITEVLPTYSPNIIIAALENGTISTWDVESRQLLRQITTTQFVIMGMKLTADEKYLVVSTAKNTLLIYDNLNSCLLSEVEIKGSKGVGGGPNLINGFTLSHTHALAWLEASKDVNVIDLLYGWPLYNFHCWYEVTCIQCSSDGLYAFCGQYLNTTTI
;
A
#
# COMPACT_ATOMS: atom_id res chain seq x y z
N MET A 1 -38.82 12.45 7.77
CA MET A 1 -38.40 13.02 9.07
C MET A 1 -37.34 12.18 9.78
N MET A 2 -37.39 10.86 9.77
CA MET A 2 -36.38 10.00 10.39
C MET A 2 -34.99 10.05 9.74
N SER A 3 -34.88 10.13 8.42
CA SER A 3 -33.59 10.20 7.72
C SER A 3 -32.74 11.43 8.06
N GLY A 4 -33.37 12.54 8.40
CA GLY A 4 -32.66 13.76 8.79
C GLY A 4 -31.98 13.67 10.17
N ILE A 5 -32.49 12.88 11.09
CA ILE A 5 -31.89 12.70 12.42
C ILE A 5 -30.74 11.70 12.38
N THR A 6 -30.88 10.61 11.63
CA THR A 6 -29.86 9.55 11.53
C THR A 6 -28.62 9.97 10.73
N MET A 7 -28.72 10.99 9.89
CA MET A 7 -27.62 11.59 9.15
C MET A 7 -27.08 12.88 9.81
N ASN A 8 -27.26 13.05 11.11
CA ASN A 8 -26.76 14.18 11.87
C ASN A 8 -25.52 13.78 12.68
N PHE A 9 -24.44 14.53 12.53
CA PHE A 9 -23.17 14.22 13.20
C PHE A 9 -23.28 14.29 14.73
N SER A 10 -23.91 15.32 15.27
CA SER A 10 -24.02 15.51 16.72
C SER A 10 -24.81 14.37 17.39
N TRP A 11 -25.84 13.86 16.70
CA TRP A 11 -26.58 12.69 17.16
C TRP A 11 -25.70 11.42 17.14
N LEU A 12 -25.03 11.14 16.02
CA LEU A 12 -24.11 10.00 15.89
C LEU A 12 -23.01 10.04 16.96
N TYR A 13 -22.36 11.18 17.09
CA TYR A 13 -21.29 11.37 18.07
C TYR A 13 -21.78 11.14 19.50
N THR A 14 -22.95 11.66 19.84
CA THR A 14 -23.54 11.47 21.18
C THR A 14 -23.84 10.00 21.44
N MET A 15 -24.50 9.31 20.50
CA MET A 15 -24.83 7.88 20.63
C MET A 15 -23.58 7.03 20.86
N ILE A 16 -22.52 7.31 20.11
CA ILE A 16 -21.25 6.58 20.22
C ILE A 16 -20.55 6.89 21.55
N LYS A 17 -20.52 8.16 21.96
CA LYS A 17 -19.89 8.59 23.20
C LYS A 17 -20.54 7.97 24.45
N ILE A 18 -21.86 7.73 24.43
CA ILE A 18 -22.59 7.07 25.53
C ILE A 18 -22.57 5.52 25.39
N GLY A 19 -21.82 4.97 24.45
CA GLY A 19 -21.66 3.52 24.27
C GLY A 19 -22.85 2.83 23.57
N GLN A 20 -23.76 3.58 22.94
CA GLN A 20 -24.93 3.03 22.22
C GLN A 20 -24.70 2.89 20.72
N PHE A 21 -23.52 2.41 20.33
CA PHE A 21 -23.14 2.24 18.92
C PHE A 21 -24.12 1.32 18.16
N GLU A 22 -24.43 0.15 18.71
CA GLU A 22 -25.33 -0.83 18.07
C GLU A 22 -26.74 -0.29 17.88
N LYS A 23 -27.20 0.52 18.83
CA LYS A 23 -28.51 1.18 18.72
C LYS A 23 -28.50 2.22 17.60
N ALA A 24 -27.44 3.03 17.52
CA ALA A 24 -27.29 4.00 16.43
C ALA A 24 -27.28 3.32 15.06
N LEU A 25 -26.57 2.19 14.94
CA LEU A 25 -26.53 1.40 13.73
C LEU A 25 -27.91 0.84 13.36
N GLY A 26 -28.63 0.26 14.34
CA GLY A 26 -29.99 -0.26 14.15
C GLY A 26 -30.99 0.83 13.74
N ASP A 27 -30.90 2.01 14.31
CA ASP A 27 -31.77 3.15 13.94
C ASP A 27 -31.53 3.60 12.48
N ILE A 28 -30.26 3.56 12.02
CA ILE A 28 -29.91 3.85 10.60
C ILE A 28 -30.45 2.76 9.67
N GLU A 29 -30.33 1.48 10.05
CA GLU A 29 -30.86 0.35 9.27
C GLU A 29 -32.40 0.40 9.17
N ILE A 30 -33.08 0.75 10.27
CA ILE A 30 -34.53 0.97 10.27
C ILE A 30 -34.88 2.12 9.33
N ALA A 31 -34.17 3.26 9.43
CA ALA A 31 -34.39 4.40 8.53
C ALA A 31 -34.14 4.01 7.06
N TYR A 32 -33.14 3.20 6.77
CA TYR A 32 -32.90 2.66 5.43
C TYR A 32 -34.06 1.81 4.93
N ASN A 33 -34.57 0.89 5.78
CA ASN A 33 -35.67 0.02 5.40
C ASN A 33 -36.96 0.79 5.04
N TYR A 34 -37.18 1.95 5.68
CA TYR A 34 -38.31 2.81 5.36
C TYR A 34 -38.11 3.70 4.11
N SER A 35 -36.92 4.25 3.95
CA SER A 35 -36.66 5.26 2.90
C SER A 35 -36.00 4.69 1.65
N GLN A 36 -35.32 3.53 1.76
CA GLN A 36 -34.52 2.89 0.71
C GLN A 36 -33.41 3.83 0.16
N GLU A 37 -32.98 4.80 0.99
CA GLU A 37 -31.93 5.75 0.60
C GLU A 37 -30.54 5.09 0.62
N LYS A 38 -29.85 5.13 -0.52
CA LYS A 38 -28.53 4.51 -0.69
C LYS A 38 -27.51 5.07 0.31
N GLU A 39 -27.60 6.33 0.63
CA GLU A 39 -26.75 7.02 1.59
C GLU A 39 -26.82 6.40 3.00
N LEU A 40 -28.00 6.02 3.46
CA LEU A 40 -28.18 5.38 4.77
C LEU A 40 -27.53 3.99 4.80
N LYS A 41 -27.68 3.21 3.74
CA LYS A 41 -27.02 1.92 3.61
C LYS A 41 -25.49 2.07 3.63
N PHE A 42 -24.99 3.07 2.89
CA PHE A 42 -23.57 3.36 2.84
C PHE A 42 -23.06 3.84 4.21
N LEU A 43 -23.80 4.70 4.91
CA LEU A 43 -23.44 5.16 6.25
C LEU A 43 -23.39 4.01 7.26
N ALA A 44 -24.36 3.09 7.23
CA ALA A 44 -24.36 1.90 8.09
C ALA A 44 -23.11 1.04 7.86
N SER A 45 -22.77 0.74 6.60
CA SER A 45 -21.57 -0.02 6.26
C SER A 45 -20.27 0.69 6.66
N THR A 46 -20.22 2.01 6.49
CA THR A 46 -19.09 2.85 6.94
C THR A 46 -18.90 2.77 8.44
N LEU A 47 -19.97 2.99 9.23
CA LEU A 47 -19.91 2.90 10.68
C LEU A 47 -19.46 1.51 11.14
N GLN A 48 -19.95 0.45 10.51
CA GLN A 48 -19.53 -0.91 10.83
C GLN A 48 -18.03 -1.12 10.57
N SER A 49 -17.49 -0.56 9.50
CA SER A 49 -16.05 -0.67 9.17
C SER A 49 -15.14 0.04 10.17
N ILE A 50 -15.57 1.20 10.69
CA ILE A 50 -14.80 2.01 11.65
C ILE A 50 -15.10 1.68 13.12
N LYS A 51 -16.02 0.76 13.39
CA LYS A 51 -16.51 0.40 14.73
C LYS A 51 -15.41 0.27 15.77
N ASN A 52 -14.41 -0.56 15.49
CA ASN A 52 -13.33 -0.84 16.45
C ASN A 52 -12.47 0.39 16.77
N LYS A 53 -12.32 1.31 15.83
CA LYS A 53 -11.55 2.55 16.03
C LYS A 53 -12.35 3.55 16.87
N VAL A 54 -13.61 3.73 16.49
CA VAL A 54 -14.50 4.73 17.11
C VAL A 54 -14.92 4.32 18.52
N LEU A 55 -15.09 3.02 18.82
CA LEU A 55 -15.34 2.55 20.17
C LEU A 55 -14.14 2.75 21.10
N LYS A 56 -12.90 2.66 20.58
CA LYS A 56 -11.70 2.96 21.37
C LYS A 56 -11.51 4.47 21.59
N ASN A 57 -11.83 5.26 20.59
CA ASN A 57 -11.71 6.72 20.63
C ASN A 57 -12.89 7.39 19.91
N PRO A 58 -14.00 7.69 20.61
CA PRO A 58 -15.16 8.35 20.01
C PRO A 58 -14.83 9.69 19.33
N GLY A 59 -13.79 10.37 19.78
CA GLY A 59 -13.33 11.62 19.19
C GLY A 59 -12.81 11.48 17.74
N SER A 60 -12.42 10.28 17.31
CA SER A 60 -11.96 10.05 15.94
C SER A 60 -13.10 9.99 14.90
N LEU A 61 -14.36 9.96 15.32
CA LEU A 61 -15.52 9.78 14.44
C LEU A 61 -15.54 10.77 13.28
N SER A 62 -15.32 12.06 13.55
CA SER A 62 -15.34 13.11 12.51
C SER A 62 -14.27 12.86 11.44
N ALA A 63 -13.05 12.54 11.86
CA ALA A 63 -11.94 12.27 10.95
C ALA A 63 -12.18 11.00 10.12
N GLU A 64 -12.64 9.92 10.74
CA GLU A 64 -12.93 8.65 10.05
C GLU A 64 -14.09 8.81 9.04
N LEU A 65 -15.15 9.54 9.40
CA LEU A 65 -16.26 9.84 8.48
C LEU A 65 -15.79 10.72 7.31
N GLN A 66 -15.02 11.78 7.56
CA GLN A 66 -14.48 12.63 6.52
C GLN A 66 -13.60 11.84 5.55
N GLN A 67 -12.72 10.98 6.06
CA GLN A 67 -11.82 10.18 5.25
C GLN A 67 -12.56 9.27 4.27
N ILE A 68 -13.69 8.68 4.67
CA ILE A 68 -14.44 7.71 3.86
C ILE A 68 -15.51 8.39 3.00
N LEU A 69 -16.20 9.40 3.55
CA LEU A 69 -17.35 10.01 2.86
C LEU A 69 -16.99 11.14 1.91
N LEU A 70 -15.87 11.85 2.14
CA LEU A 70 -15.48 12.98 1.29
C LEU A 70 -15.25 12.56 -0.18
N PRO A 71 -14.56 11.45 -0.47
CA PRO A 71 -14.38 11.00 -1.85
C PRO A 71 -15.67 10.66 -2.58
N VAL A 72 -16.72 10.26 -1.86
CA VAL A 72 -18.00 9.81 -2.45
C VAL A 72 -19.10 10.88 -2.45
N VAL A 73 -18.83 12.06 -1.91
CA VAL A 73 -19.82 13.14 -1.79
C VAL A 73 -20.37 13.61 -3.13
N SER A 74 -19.60 13.49 -4.20
CA SER A 74 -20.03 13.79 -5.57
C SER A 74 -21.13 12.84 -6.06
N SER A 75 -21.05 11.57 -5.69
CA SER A 75 -21.99 10.51 -6.05
C SER A 75 -23.16 10.41 -5.06
N LEU A 76 -22.96 10.79 -3.80
CA LEU A 76 -23.91 10.72 -2.70
C LEU A 76 -24.04 12.09 -2.02
N PRO A 77 -24.74 13.05 -2.68
CA PRO A 77 -24.71 14.46 -2.26
C PRO A 77 -25.32 14.75 -0.89
N LYS A 78 -26.15 13.87 -0.34
CA LYS A 78 -26.73 14.04 1.00
C LYS A 78 -25.68 14.01 2.12
N PHE A 79 -24.51 13.40 1.88
CA PHE A 79 -23.42 13.43 2.85
C PHE A 79 -22.77 14.81 3.02
N ARG A 80 -23.03 15.76 2.10
CA ARG A 80 -22.46 17.11 2.20
C ARG A 80 -22.80 17.77 3.55
N ASN A 81 -24.04 17.67 3.99
CA ASN A 81 -24.46 18.28 5.27
C ASN A 81 -23.80 17.58 6.47
N LEU A 82 -23.76 16.24 6.47
CA LEU A 82 -23.08 15.48 7.51
C LEU A 82 -21.58 15.84 7.61
N LEU A 83 -20.91 15.99 6.46
CA LEU A 83 -19.50 16.38 6.42
C LEU A 83 -19.26 17.81 6.90
N LEU A 84 -20.17 18.75 6.59
CA LEU A 84 -20.11 20.12 7.12
C LEU A 84 -20.29 20.15 8.64
N GLU A 85 -21.18 19.32 9.19
CA GLU A 85 -21.33 19.16 10.63
C GLU A 85 -20.09 18.52 11.26
N CYS A 86 -19.47 17.53 10.63
CA CYS A 86 -18.20 16.95 11.07
C CYS A 86 -17.08 17.99 11.16
N ASP A 87 -17.03 18.92 10.20
CA ASP A 87 -16.03 19.99 10.17
C ASP A 87 -16.31 21.05 11.24
N LYS A 88 -17.58 21.38 11.48
CA LYS A 88 -17.99 22.41 12.43
C LYS A 88 -17.94 21.93 13.87
N ASP A 89 -18.56 20.79 14.15
CA ASP A 89 -18.89 20.33 15.51
C ASP A 89 -17.99 19.17 15.96
N GLY A 90 -17.22 18.57 15.05
CA GLY A 90 -16.31 17.47 15.35
C GLY A 90 -15.03 17.96 16.05
N PRO A 91 -14.41 17.09 16.87
CA PRO A 91 -13.07 17.35 17.39
C PRO A 91 -12.09 17.53 16.23
N LYS A 92 -11.33 18.62 16.27
CA LYS A 92 -10.35 18.94 15.21
C LYS A 92 -9.10 18.10 15.37
N TYR A 93 -9.06 16.96 14.72
CA TYR A 93 -7.86 16.15 14.59
C TYR A 93 -7.19 16.43 13.25
N CYS A 94 -5.85 16.40 13.25
CA CYS A 94 -5.10 16.42 12.02
C CYS A 94 -5.30 15.07 11.30
N SER A 95 -5.99 15.07 10.17
CA SER A 95 -6.22 13.87 9.36
C SER A 95 -5.74 14.10 7.94
N ILE A 96 -5.15 13.08 7.34
CA ILE A 96 -4.84 13.09 5.90
C ILE A 96 -6.11 12.64 5.19
N VAL A 97 -6.68 13.52 4.38
CA VAL A 97 -7.88 13.24 3.60
C VAL A 97 -7.47 13.09 2.14
N PRO A 98 -7.85 12.00 1.45
CA PRO A 98 -7.56 11.85 0.03
C PRO A 98 -8.32 12.91 -0.78
N LEU A 99 -7.60 13.66 -1.66
CA LEU A 99 -8.19 14.69 -2.52
C LEU A 99 -9.02 14.10 -3.66
N HIS A 100 -8.77 12.86 -4.03
CA HIS A 100 -9.47 12.14 -5.08
C HIS A 100 -9.98 10.81 -4.56
N SER A 101 -11.11 10.33 -5.06
CA SER A 101 -11.54 8.96 -4.83
C SER A 101 -10.60 8.03 -5.59
N SER A 102 -9.55 7.58 -4.91
CA SER A 102 -8.65 6.54 -5.41
C SER A 102 -9.26 5.14 -5.29
N MET A 103 -10.42 5.03 -4.66
CA MET A 103 -11.20 3.82 -4.59
C MET A 103 -12.55 4.08 -5.24
N ASP A 104 -12.87 3.34 -6.28
CA ASP A 104 -14.26 3.11 -6.66
C ASP A 104 -14.92 2.45 -5.46
N VAL A 105 -15.63 3.28 -4.68
CA VAL A 105 -16.41 2.79 -3.56
C VAL A 105 -17.65 2.10 -4.12
N THR A 106 -17.44 0.96 -4.70
CA THR A 106 -18.50 0.00 -4.92
C THR A 106 -18.95 -0.51 -3.56
N TYR A 107 -20.22 -0.47 -3.33
CA TYR A 107 -21.02 -0.61 -2.11
C TYR A 107 -20.81 -1.83 -1.22
N SER A 108 -19.72 -2.51 -1.31
CA SER A 108 -19.25 -3.53 -0.40
C SER A 108 -17.76 -3.71 -0.64
N PRO A 109 -16.90 -3.63 0.38
CA PRO A 109 -15.60 -4.23 0.25
C PRO A 109 -15.83 -5.75 0.19
N GLU A 110 -16.16 -6.25 -0.97
CA GLU A 110 -16.06 -7.68 -1.20
C GLU A 110 -14.61 -8.05 -0.91
N ARG A 111 -14.40 -8.72 0.19
CA ARG A 111 -13.13 -9.36 0.45
C ARG A 111 -12.94 -10.43 -0.59
N ILE A 112 -12.21 -10.09 -1.64
CA ILE A 112 -11.79 -11.06 -2.64
C ILE A 112 -10.64 -11.84 -2.02
N SER A 113 -10.87 -13.09 -1.71
CA SER A 113 -9.81 -14.01 -1.31
C SER A 113 -9.22 -14.64 -2.57
N LEU A 114 -8.01 -14.25 -2.90
CA LEU A 114 -7.20 -14.89 -3.93
C LEU A 114 -6.37 -15.99 -3.24
N SER A 115 -6.95 -17.16 -3.05
CA SER A 115 -6.24 -18.27 -2.40
C SER A 115 -5.92 -19.36 -3.42
N SER A 116 -4.64 -19.59 -3.66
CA SER A 116 -4.16 -20.76 -4.37
C SER A 116 -3.35 -21.73 -3.49
N SER A 117 -2.94 -21.29 -2.31
CA SER A 117 -2.14 -22.13 -1.40
C SER A 117 -2.22 -21.60 0.04
N ALA A 118 -1.88 -22.47 1.01
CA ALA A 118 -1.72 -22.10 2.42
C ALA A 118 -0.41 -21.32 2.70
N LEU A 119 0.29 -20.83 1.68
CA LEU A 119 1.56 -20.15 1.80
C LEU A 119 1.36 -18.66 2.12
N HIS A 120 2.25 -18.12 2.92
CA HIS A 120 2.24 -16.70 3.27
C HIS A 120 2.66 -15.84 2.07
N ILE A 121 1.95 -14.72 1.89
CA ILE A 121 2.31 -13.69 0.93
C ILE A 121 3.37 -12.81 1.61
N THR A 122 4.52 -12.65 0.97
CA THR A 122 5.62 -11.81 1.47
C THR A 122 5.53 -10.38 0.95
N GLU A 123 5.06 -10.20 -0.29
CA GLU A 123 4.91 -8.87 -0.89
C GLU A 123 3.83 -8.87 -1.97
N VAL A 124 3.21 -7.70 -2.19
CA VAL A 124 2.22 -7.48 -3.25
C VAL A 124 2.58 -6.19 -4.00
N LEU A 125 2.59 -6.27 -5.33
CA LEU A 125 2.78 -5.13 -6.21
C LEU A 125 1.49 -4.86 -7.02
N PRO A 126 0.99 -3.62 -7.01
CA PRO A 126 0.01 -3.19 -7.99
C PRO A 126 0.68 -3.01 -9.35
N THR A 127 -0.09 -3.18 -10.42
CA THR A 127 0.32 -2.83 -11.79
C THR A 127 -0.45 -1.59 -12.28
N TYR A 128 -0.11 -1.06 -13.44
CA TYR A 128 -0.89 0.02 -14.05
C TYR A 128 -2.32 -0.42 -14.43
N SER A 129 -2.51 -1.70 -14.72
CA SER A 129 -3.85 -2.25 -14.87
C SER A 129 -4.50 -2.39 -13.49
N PRO A 130 -5.59 -1.66 -13.20
CA PRO A 130 -6.18 -1.62 -11.86
C PRO A 130 -6.65 -3.00 -11.36
N ASN A 131 -6.86 -3.93 -12.28
CA ASN A 131 -7.35 -5.28 -11.98
C ASN A 131 -6.23 -6.32 -11.86
N ILE A 132 -4.98 -5.97 -12.13
CA ILE A 132 -3.86 -6.92 -12.11
C ILE A 132 -2.96 -6.63 -10.91
N ILE A 133 -2.69 -7.67 -10.12
CA ILE A 133 -1.73 -7.62 -9.01
C ILE A 133 -0.69 -8.74 -9.16
N ILE A 134 0.50 -8.47 -8.66
CA ILE A 134 1.58 -9.44 -8.58
C ILE A 134 1.87 -9.71 -7.11
N ALA A 135 1.85 -10.96 -6.68
CA ALA A 135 2.11 -11.36 -5.32
C ALA A 135 3.30 -12.32 -5.24
N ALA A 136 4.21 -12.07 -4.31
CA ALA A 136 5.27 -12.99 -3.95
C ALA A 136 4.83 -13.88 -2.78
N LEU A 137 5.19 -15.13 -2.84
CA LEU A 137 4.93 -16.12 -1.81
C LEU A 137 6.23 -16.51 -1.09
N GLU A 138 6.11 -16.97 0.14
CA GLU A 138 7.21 -17.39 1.00
C GLU A 138 8.14 -18.45 0.36
N ASN A 139 7.59 -19.30 -0.49
CA ASN A 139 8.37 -20.33 -1.20
C ASN A 139 9.13 -19.81 -2.43
N GLY A 140 9.16 -18.51 -2.67
CA GLY A 140 9.78 -17.91 -3.84
C GLY A 140 8.93 -17.95 -5.12
N THR A 141 7.66 -18.28 -5.02
CA THR A 141 6.74 -18.23 -6.16
C THR A 141 6.20 -16.81 -6.31
N ILE A 142 6.14 -16.32 -7.55
CA ILE A 142 5.53 -15.05 -7.93
C ILE A 142 4.28 -15.37 -8.75
N SER A 143 3.14 -14.89 -8.30
CA SER A 143 1.84 -15.13 -8.92
C SER A 143 1.22 -13.83 -9.38
N THR A 144 0.76 -13.77 -10.62
CA THR A 144 0.03 -12.64 -11.18
C THR A 144 -1.45 -12.99 -11.28
N TRP A 145 -2.29 -12.16 -10.70
CA TRP A 145 -3.72 -12.37 -10.60
C TRP A 145 -4.50 -11.26 -11.27
N ASP A 146 -5.60 -11.63 -11.90
CA ASP A 146 -6.67 -10.70 -12.23
C ASP A 146 -7.68 -10.70 -11.07
N VAL A 147 -7.83 -9.53 -10.46
CA VAL A 147 -8.66 -9.34 -9.26
C VAL A 147 -10.16 -9.43 -9.61
N GLU A 148 -10.55 -8.93 -10.79
CA GLU A 148 -11.95 -8.92 -11.23
C GLU A 148 -12.45 -10.32 -11.57
N SER A 149 -11.71 -11.05 -12.40
CA SER A 149 -12.06 -12.43 -12.77
C SER A 149 -11.67 -13.45 -11.71
N ARG A 150 -10.84 -13.06 -10.71
CA ARG A 150 -10.29 -13.94 -9.66
C ARG A 150 -9.44 -15.07 -10.21
N GLN A 151 -8.87 -14.89 -11.39
CA GLN A 151 -8.07 -15.91 -12.05
C GLN A 151 -6.58 -15.67 -11.88
N LEU A 152 -5.85 -16.77 -11.67
CA LEU A 152 -4.40 -16.78 -11.76
C LEU A 152 -4.00 -16.67 -13.24
N LEU A 153 -3.37 -15.56 -13.61
CA LEU A 153 -2.93 -15.31 -14.98
C LEU A 153 -1.59 -16.00 -15.27
N ARG A 154 -0.65 -15.86 -14.33
CA ARG A 154 0.72 -16.35 -14.49
C ARG A 154 1.31 -16.77 -13.15
N GLN A 155 2.26 -17.70 -13.23
CA GLN A 155 3.06 -18.10 -12.08
C GLN A 155 4.51 -18.29 -12.50
N ILE A 156 5.41 -17.66 -11.78
CA ILE A 156 6.86 -17.80 -11.93
C ILE A 156 7.37 -18.45 -10.65
N THR A 157 8.10 -19.55 -10.77
CA THR A 157 8.77 -20.13 -9.61
C THR A 157 10.23 -19.70 -9.68
N THR A 158 10.63 -18.82 -8.75
CA THR A 158 12.04 -18.51 -8.59
C THR A 158 12.72 -19.70 -7.91
N THR A 159 13.93 -19.98 -8.32
CA THR A 159 14.68 -21.09 -7.72
C THR A 159 14.92 -20.85 -6.22
N GLN A 160 14.11 -21.48 -5.37
CA GLN A 160 14.40 -21.81 -3.97
C GLN A 160 14.76 -20.66 -2.98
N PHE A 161 14.53 -19.38 -3.29
CA PHE A 161 14.91 -18.30 -2.38
C PHE A 161 13.72 -17.50 -1.89
N VAL A 162 13.73 -17.18 -0.60
CA VAL A 162 12.79 -16.24 -0.03
C VAL A 162 12.94 -14.89 -0.72
N ILE A 163 11.83 -14.36 -1.21
CA ILE A 163 11.75 -13.05 -1.83
C ILE A 163 11.70 -12.00 -0.71
N MET A 164 12.62 -11.04 -0.78
CA MET A 164 12.74 -9.96 0.20
C MET A 164 12.08 -8.67 -0.27
N GLY A 165 11.93 -8.51 -1.58
CA GLY A 165 11.28 -7.36 -2.17
C GLY A 165 11.09 -7.50 -3.66
N MET A 166 10.06 -6.83 -4.20
CA MET A 166 9.78 -6.79 -5.63
C MET A 166 9.50 -5.36 -6.09
N LYS A 167 9.88 -5.04 -7.31
CA LYS A 167 9.49 -3.79 -7.97
C LYS A 167 9.33 -4.00 -9.47
N LEU A 168 8.39 -3.25 -10.06
CA LEU A 168 8.23 -3.10 -11.51
C LEU A 168 8.88 -1.80 -11.98
N THR A 169 9.47 -1.82 -13.18
CA THR A 169 9.81 -0.58 -13.88
C THR A 169 8.55 0.19 -14.25
N ALA A 170 8.66 1.50 -14.44
CA ALA A 170 7.53 2.37 -14.74
C ALA A 170 6.82 2.01 -16.06
N ASP A 171 7.51 1.36 -17.00
CA ASP A 171 6.95 0.81 -18.25
C ASP A 171 6.44 -0.63 -18.11
N GLU A 172 6.48 -1.19 -16.89
CA GLU A 172 6.14 -2.59 -16.57
C GLU A 172 6.91 -3.65 -17.36
N LYS A 173 7.99 -3.27 -18.01
CA LYS A 173 8.78 -4.18 -18.84
C LYS A 173 9.58 -5.17 -17.99
N TYR A 174 10.17 -4.69 -16.91
CA TYR A 174 11.00 -5.51 -16.03
C TYR A 174 10.39 -5.65 -14.64
N LEU A 175 10.33 -6.89 -14.15
CA LEU A 175 10.08 -7.22 -12.77
C LEU A 175 11.43 -7.56 -12.12
N VAL A 176 11.82 -6.77 -11.12
CA VAL A 176 13.05 -6.99 -10.37
C VAL A 176 12.72 -7.48 -8.98
N VAL A 177 13.38 -8.54 -8.56
CA VAL A 177 13.12 -9.27 -7.31
C VAL A 177 14.41 -9.38 -6.52
N SER A 178 14.40 -8.94 -5.27
CA SER A 178 15.50 -9.17 -4.33
C SER A 178 15.29 -10.44 -3.52
N THR A 179 16.36 -11.18 -3.30
CA THR A 179 16.33 -12.45 -2.58
C THR A 179 17.14 -12.39 -1.28
N ALA A 180 16.88 -13.32 -0.37
CA ALA A 180 17.64 -13.47 0.87
C ALA A 180 19.12 -13.87 0.65
N LYS A 181 19.53 -14.17 -0.57
CA LYS A 181 20.94 -14.45 -0.95
C LYS A 181 21.69 -13.24 -1.52
N ASN A 182 21.17 -12.04 -1.35
CA ASN A 182 21.77 -10.82 -1.90
C ASN A 182 21.86 -10.82 -3.43
N THR A 183 20.91 -11.48 -4.08
CA THR A 183 20.81 -11.45 -5.53
C THR A 183 19.59 -10.64 -5.97
N LEU A 184 19.73 -9.92 -7.06
CA LEU A 184 18.62 -9.36 -7.82
C LEU A 184 18.33 -10.28 -9.00
N LEU A 185 17.10 -10.72 -9.11
CA LEU A 185 16.58 -11.45 -10.24
C LEU A 185 15.83 -10.47 -11.15
N ILE A 186 16.20 -10.40 -12.41
CA ILE A 186 15.59 -9.51 -13.38
C ILE A 186 14.79 -10.36 -14.35
N TYR A 187 13.47 -10.17 -14.37
CA TYR A 187 12.55 -10.87 -15.25
C TYR A 187 12.01 -9.95 -16.34
N ASP A 188 11.87 -10.47 -17.55
CA ASP A 188 10.95 -9.92 -18.52
C ASP A 188 9.51 -10.14 -18.01
N ASN A 189 8.83 -9.05 -17.67
CA ASN A 189 7.50 -9.16 -17.07
C ASN A 189 6.44 -9.68 -18.05
N LEU A 190 6.59 -9.43 -19.36
CA LEU A 190 5.64 -9.90 -20.36
C LEU A 190 5.78 -11.41 -20.60
N ASN A 191 7.01 -11.88 -20.78
CA ASN A 191 7.30 -13.27 -21.11
C ASN A 191 7.52 -14.15 -19.88
N SER A 192 7.59 -13.54 -18.68
CA SER A 192 7.83 -14.23 -17.41
C SER A 192 9.14 -15.04 -17.41
N CYS A 193 10.12 -14.64 -18.20
CA CYS A 193 11.42 -15.31 -18.28
C CYS A 193 12.47 -14.56 -17.46
N LEU A 194 13.34 -15.32 -16.79
CA LEU A 194 14.49 -14.77 -16.10
C LEU A 194 15.51 -14.30 -17.13
N LEU A 195 15.83 -13.00 -17.12
CA LEU A 195 16.84 -12.41 -18.00
C LEU A 195 18.23 -12.48 -17.38
N SER A 196 18.32 -12.18 -16.07
CA SER A 196 19.59 -12.16 -15.39
C SER A 196 19.45 -12.37 -13.88
N GLU A 197 20.52 -12.85 -13.27
CA GLU A 197 20.72 -12.96 -11.84
C GLU A 197 22.00 -12.21 -11.48
N VAL A 198 21.90 -11.19 -10.62
CA VAL A 198 23.00 -10.30 -10.26
C VAL A 198 23.25 -10.37 -8.76
N GLU A 199 24.44 -10.82 -8.36
CA GLU A 199 24.87 -10.77 -6.96
C GLU A 199 25.26 -9.34 -6.57
N ILE A 200 24.65 -8.82 -5.51
CA ILE A 200 24.96 -7.50 -4.98
C ILE A 200 26.14 -7.61 -4.01
N LYS A 201 27.20 -6.87 -4.33
CA LYS A 201 28.43 -6.83 -3.54
C LYS A 201 28.53 -5.51 -2.79
N GLY A 202 29.03 -5.56 -1.58
CA GLY A 202 29.30 -4.39 -0.77
C GLY A 202 30.48 -4.59 0.16
N SER A 203 31.02 -3.49 0.67
CA SER A 203 32.02 -3.52 1.71
C SER A 203 31.42 -4.18 2.96
N LYS A 204 32.19 -5.09 3.57
CA LYS A 204 31.74 -5.75 4.80
C LYS A 204 31.55 -4.70 5.88
N GLY A 205 30.32 -4.60 6.40
CA GLY A 205 30.03 -3.77 7.56
C GLY A 205 30.80 -4.25 8.80
N VAL A 206 30.96 -3.37 9.77
CA VAL A 206 31.76 -3.57 10.99
C VAL A 206 31.20 -4.66 11.92
N GLY A 207 30.33 -5.54 11.47
CA GLY A 207 29.72 -6.58 12.31
C GLY A 207 29.88 -8.02 11.84
N GLY A 208 30.51 -8.27 10.67
CA GLY A 208 30.84 -9.63 10.19
C GLY A 208 29.68 -10.55 9.84
N GLY A 209 28.42 -10.08 9.91
CA GLY A 209 27.23 -10.80 9.51
C GLY A 209 26.98 -10.74 7.98
N PRO A 210 26.09 -11.58 7.45
CA PRO A 210 25.66 -11.46 6.06
C PRO A 210 24.88 -10.15 5.90
N ASN A 211 25.47 -9.17 5.20
CA ASN A 211 24.78 -7.94 4.88
C ASN A 211 23.71 -8.27 3.81
N LEU A 212 22.44 -8.22 4.20
CA LEU A 212 21.33 -8.44 3.28
C LEU A 212 21.09 -7.20 2.41
N ILE A 213 20.43 -7.37 1.27
CA ILE A 213 19.94 -6.25 0.47
C ILE A 213 18.96 -5.47 1.36
N ASN A 214 19.34 -4.25 1.72
CA ASN A 214 18.51 -3.36 2.54
C ASN A 214 17.40 -2.72 1.69
N GLY A 215 17.68 -2.52 0.42
CA GLY A 215 16.71 -2.02 -0.52
C GLY A 215 17.25 -1.88 -1.94
N PHE A 216 16.34 -1.60 -2.86
CA PHE A 216 16.67 -1.25 -4.23
C PHE A 216 15.61 -0.31 -4.80
N THR A 217 15.98 0.43 -5.82
CA THR A 217 15.08 1.29 -6.59
C THR A 217 15.32 1.11 -8.07
N LEU A 218 14.31 1.43 -8.87
CA LEU A 218 14.36 1.26 -10.31
C LEU A 218 14.20 2.61 -11.02
N SER A 219 14.96 2.79 -12.09
CA SER A 219 14.62 3.70 -13.18
C SER A 219 14.07 2.89 -14.37
N HIS A 220 13.88 3.53 -15.52
CA HIS A 220 13.46 2.82 -16.74
C HIS A 220 14.49 1.80 -17.23
N THR A 221 15.78 2.04 -16.99
CA THR A 221 16.89 1.29 -17.58
C THR A 221 17.83 0.70 -16.55
N HIS A 222 17.79 1.16 -15.29
CA HIS A 222 18.75 0.75 -14.28
C HIS A 222 18.06 0.37 -12.96
N ALA A 223 18.69 -0.56 -12.25
CA ALA A 223 18.41 -0.83 -10.85
C ALA A 223 19.56 -0.30 -9.99
N LEU A 224 19.24 0.33 -8.87
CA LEU A 224 20.19 0.76 -7.84
C LEU A 224 19.92 -0.02 -6.58
N ALA A 225 20.89 -0.78 -6.09
CA ALA A 225 20.73 -1.62 -4.92
C ALA A 225 21.84 -1.37 -3.89
N TRP A 226 21.50 -1.49 -2.61
CA TRP A 226 22.45 -1.35 -1.51
C TRP A 226 22.21 -2.40 -0.44
N LEU A 227 23.29 -2.78 0.22
CA LEU A 227 23.24 -3.71 1.34
C LEU A 227 23.07 -2.97 2.67
N GLU A 228 22.60 -3.68 3.67
CA GLU A 228 22.53 -3.18 5.05
C GLU A 228 23.93 -2.76 5.55
N ALA A 229 23.97 -1.63 6.26
CA ALA A 229 25.21 -1.03 6.78
C ALA A 229 26.32 -0.82 5.73
N SER A 230 25.98 -0.76 4.43
CA SER A 230 26.93 -0.51 3.36
C SER A 230 26.96 0.96 2.95
N LYS A 231 28.14 1.39 2.51
CA LYS A 231 28.34 2.69 1.86
C LYS A 231 28.32 2.59 0.34
N ASP A 232 28.18 1.39 -0.18
CA ASP A 232 28.25 1.12 -1.61
C ASP A 232 26.83 0.97 -2.19
N VAL A 233 26.61 1.65 -3.31
CA VAL A 233 25.41 1.52 -4.14
C VAL A 233 25.80 0.88 -5.46
N ASN A 234 25.20 -0.26 -5.73
CA ASN A 234 25.43 -1.00 -6.97
C ASN A 234 24.45 -0.50 -8.03
N VAL A 235 24.95 -0.11 -9.19
CA VAL A 235 24.17 0.27 -10.37
C VAL A 235 24.22 -0.86 -11.40
N ILE A 236 23.04 -1.31 -11.80
CA ILE A 236 22.85 -2.48 -12.64
C ILE A 236 22.04 -2.07 -13.87
N ASP A 237 22.52 -2.45 -15.05
CA ASP A 237 21.75 -2.31 -16.29
C ASP A 237 20.65 -3.37 -16.35
N LEU A 238 19.41 -2.97 -16.54
CA LEU A 238 18.26 -3.89 -16.57
C LEU A 238 18.16 -4.64 -17.90
N LEU A 239 18.67 -4.05 -19.00
CA LEU A 239 18.60 -4.69 -20.31
C LEU A 239 19.55 -5.88 -20.43
N TYR A 240 20.77 -5.69 -19.93
CA TYR A 240 21.82 -6.72 -20.02
C TYR A 240 22.00 -7.49 -18.71
N GLY A 241 21.46 -6.97 -17.60
CA GLY A 241 21.60 -7.57 -16.29
C GLY A 241 23.02 -7.55 -15.74
N TRP A 242 23.80 -6.54 -16.10
CA TRP A 242 25.21 -6.43 -15.69
C TRP A 242 25.41 -5.31 -14.68
N PRO A 243 26.26 -5.52 -13.66
CA PRO A 243 26.70 -4.44 -12.82
C PRO A 243 27.56 -3.47 -13.64
N LEU A 244 27.14 -2.19 -13.69
CA LEU A 244 27.86 -1.16 -14.42
C LEU A 244 29.00 -0.58 -13.58
N TYR A 245 28.67 -0.10 -12.41
CA TYR A 245 29.60 0.52 -11.48
C TYR A 245 29.01 0.58 -10.07
N ASN A 246 29.88 0.89 -9.08
CA ASN A 246 29.49 1.10 -7.72
C ASN A 246 29.80 2.54 -7.32
N PHE A 247 28.83 3.20 -6.68
CA PHE A 247 29.07 4.45 -5.99
C PHE A 247 29.49 4.19 -4.57
N HIS A 248 30.52 4.88 -4.11
CA HIS A 248 30.89 4.88 -2.71
C HIS A 248 30.39 6.16 -2.04
N CYS A 249 29.50 6.01 -1.05
CA CYS A 249 28.97 7.10 -0.25
C CYS A 249 29.86 7.41 0.94
N TRP A 250 29.77 8.62 1.48
CA TRP A 250 30.55 9.02 2.67
C TRP A 250 30.07 8.26 3.93
N TYR A 251 28.78 8.00 4.01
CA TYR A 251 28.12 7.33 5.14
C TYR A 251 27.27 6.16 4.66
N GLU A 252 26.77 5.38 5.61
CA GLU A 252 25.87 4.25 5.34
C GLU A 252 24.60 4.73 4.63
N VAL A 253 24.21 3.98 3.62
CA VAL A 253 23.03 4.29 2.80
C VAL A 253 21.77 3.81 3.51
N THR A 254 20.84 4.72 3.74
CA THR A 254 19.55 4.43 4.38
C THR A 254 18.41 4.25 3.36
N CYS A 255 18.42 5.04 2.31
CA CYS A 255 17.42 4.98 1.25
C CYS A 255 17.95 5.55 -0.05
N ILE A 256 17.39 5.09 -1.16
CA ILE A 256 17.66 5.64 -2.49
C ILE A 256 16.34 5.75 -3.25
N GLN A 257 16.17 6.83 -3.98
CA GLN A 257 15.05 7.04 -4.89
C GLN A 257 15.53 7.63 -6.20
N CYS A 258 15.07 7.06 -7.31
CA CYS A 258 15.30 7.62 -8.64
C CYS A 258 14.25 8.68 -8.96
N SER A 259 14.66 9.68 -9.75
CA SER A 259 13.72 10.61 -10.38
C SER A 259 12.85 9.88 -11.41
N SER A 260 11.68 10.43 -11.70
CA SER A 260 10.73 9.85 -12.65
C SER A 260 11.28 9.73 -14.07
N ASP A 261 12.19 10.63 -14.47
CA ASP A 261 12.89 10.61 -15.74
C ASP A 261 14.12 9.66 -15.78
N GLY A 262 14.49 9.10 -14.62
CA GLY A 262 15.64 8.21 -14.47
C GLY A 262 17.01 8.88 -14.61
N LEU A 263 17.08 10.22 -14.66
CA LEU A 263 18.33 10.96 -14.82
C LEU A 263 19.07 11.19 -13.51
N TYR A 264 18.35 11.18 -12.40
CA TYR A 264 18.90 11.46 -11.06
C TYR A 264 18.54 10.38 -10.07
N ALA A 265 19.44 10.14 -9.14
CA ALA A 265 19.19 9.33 -7.95
C ALA A 265 19.53 10.14 -6.69
N PHE A 266 18.63 10.11 -5.72
CA PHE A 266 18.81 10.75 -4.43
C PHE A 266 19.13 9.69 -3.40
N CYS A 267 20.24 9.85 -2.68
CA CYS A 267 20.71 8.93 -1.68
C CYS A 267 20.65 9.56 -0.30
N GLY A 268 19.85 9.01 0.59
CA GLY A 268 19.87 9.31 2.01
C GLY A 268 20.98 8.52 2.71
N GLN A 269 21.74 9.22 3.57
CA GLN A 269 22.85 8.64 4.29
C GLN A 269 22.69 8.88 5.80
N TYR A 270 23.12 7.92 6.59
CA TYR A 270 23.11 8.05 8.04
C TYR A 270 24.37 8.78 8.53
N LEU A 271 24.18 9.96 9.06
CA LEU A 271 25.22 10.70 9.75
C LEU A 271 25.26 10.21 11.19
N ASN A 272 26.26 9.40 11.52
CA ASN A 272 26.50 9.02 12.91
C ASN A 272 27.02 10.26 13.65
N THR A 273 26.13 11.06 14.25
CA THR A 273 26.50 12.21 15.08
C THR A 273 26.93 11.74 16.46
N THR A 274 27.92 10.90 16.54
CA THR A 274 28.73 10.69 17.73
C THR A 274 30.13 11.26 17.49
N THR A 275 30.19 12.54 17.30
CA THR A 275 31.42 13.28 17.53
C THR A 275 31.06 14.43 18.44
N ILE A 276 31.44 14.26 19.69
CA ILE A 276 31.71 15.32 20.65
C ILE A 276 32.74 16.25 20.07
#